data_e9cfe75449c81acbc46a037fc1f6b8ec
#
_entry.id   e9cfe75449c81acbc46a037fc1f6b8ec
#
_cell.length_a   1.000
_cell.length_b   1.000
_cell.length_c   1.000
_cell.angle_alpha   90.00
_cell.angle_beta   90.00
_cell.angle_gamma   90.00
#
_symmetry.space_group_name_H-M   'P 1'
#
loop_
_entity.id
_entity.type
_entity.pdbx_description
1 polymer ?
#
loop_
_entity_poly.entity_id
_entity_poly.type
_entity_poly.pdbx_seq_one_letter_code
_entity_poly.pdbx_strand_id
1 'polypeptide(L)'
;MNIYVDFSLRLFVAGLMGVLIGLEREYRAKEAGYRTHFLVALGSALLMIVSQYGFMDVLEKDLVRLDPSRLAAQVVSGIGFIGAGTIILLQKQVVRGLTTAAGVWTTAGIGLAVGSGMYMIGVLATFLVLAGLEVLSYCFKSIGMRSMIIELTAENSEALKALSGKFSSENFQITSYEMNKVYENNHEAYRITMVIRAKRVNEEGLLLMMLHEFLM
;
A
#
# COMPACT_ATOMS: atom_id res chain seq x y z
N MET A 1 26.35 3.10 29.37
CA MET A 1 25.33 2.08 29.11
C MET A 1 26.02 0.90 28.43
N ASN A 2 25.70 -0.34 28.76
CA ASN A 2 26.32 -1.48 28.10
C ASN A 2 25.89 -1.46 26.62
N ILE A 3 26.82 -1.66 25.68
CA ILE A 3 26.58 -1.57 24.25
C ILE A 3 25.48 -2.55 23.79
N TYR A 4 25.42 -3.73 24.39
CA TYR A 4 24.37 -4.73 24.08
C TYR A 4 22.99 -4.27 24.54
N VAL A 5 22.90 -3.53 25.64
CA VAL A 5 21.66 -2.94 26.12
C VAL A 5 21.18 -1.86 25.13
N ASP A 6 22.10 -1.04 24.62
CA ASP A 6 21.80 -0.02 23.62
C ASP A 6 21.29 -0.66 22.32
N PHE A 7 21.96 -1.68 21.81
CA PHE A 7 21.52 -2.40 20.60
C PHE A 7 20.14 -3.04 20.78
N SER A 8 19.90 -3.69 21.93
CA SER A 8 18.61 -4.27 22.25
C SER A 8 17.51 -3.21 22.30
N LEU A 9 17.80 -2.04 22.86
CA LEU A 9 16.88 -0.91 22.91
C LEU A 9 16.55 -0.38 21.50
N ARG A 10 17.56 -0.24 20.62
CA ARG A 10 17.36 0.18 19.24
C ARG A 10 16.43 -0.79 18.49
N LEU A 11 16.68 -2.07 18.62
CA LEU A 11 15.84 -3.10 17.98
C LEU A 11 14.41 -3.07 18.51
N PHE A 12 14.24 -2.97 19.83
CA PHE A 12 12.93 -2.90 20.47
C PHE A 12 12.15 -1.67 20.01
N VAL A 13 12.78 -0.49 20.06
CA VAL A 13 12.14 0.77 19.65
C VAL A 13 11.79 0.76 18.18
N ALA A 14 12.69 0.28 17.31
CA ALA A 14 12.40 0.15 15.88
C ALA A 14 11.21 -0.78 15.62
N GLY A 15 11.19 -1.94 16.27
CA GLY A 15 10.09 -2.88 16.18
C GLY A 15 8.76 -2.28 16.63
N LEU A 16 8.77 -1.56 17.77
CA LEU A 16 7.58 -0.88 18.29
C LEU A 16 7.03 0.16 17.31
N MET A 17 7.89 0.96 16.69
CA MET A 17 7.49 1.94 15.66
C MET A 17 6.89 1.27 14.43
N GLY A 18 7.48 0.15 13.99
CA GLY A 18 6.91 -0.67 12.92
C GLY A 18 5.52 -1.19 13.27
N VAL A 19 5.32 -1.69 14.51
CA VAL A 19 4.00 -2.15 14.98
C VAL A 19 2.97 -1.01 14.95
N LEU A 20 3.31 0.18 15.43
CA LEU A 20 2.39 1.33 15.46
C LEU A 20 1.89 1.69 14.06
N ILE A 21 2.78 1.77 13.08
CA ILE A 21 2.38 2.02 11.69
C ILE A 21 1.54 0.86 11.16
N GLY A 22 1.99 -0.38 11.40
CA GLY A 22 1.33 -1.56 10.88
C GLY A 22 -0.05 -1.82 11.47
N LEU A 23 -0.31 -1.44 12.72
CA LEU A 23 -1.64 -1.52 13.34
C LEU A 23 -2.66 -0.63 12.63
N GLU A 24 -2.27 0.59 12.28
CA GLU A 24 -3.13 1.47 11.47
C GLU A 24 -3.43 0.85 10.10
N ARG A 25 -2.42 0.21 9.48
CA ARG A 25 -2.59 -0.47 8.18
C ARG A 25 -3.51 -1.69 8.29
N GLU A 26 -3.33 -2.51 9.31
CA GLU A 26 -4.18 -3.67 9.60
C GLU A 26 -5.63 -3.25 9.85
N TYR A 27 -5.84 -2.23 10.71
CA TYR A 27 -7.16 -1.69 10.99
C TYR A 27 -7.91 -1.23 9.74
N ARG A 28 -7.16 -0.72 8.73
CA ARG A 28 -7.72 -0.29 7.44
C ARG A 28 -7.74 -1.39 6.37
N ALA A 29 -7.50 -2.64 6.74
CA ALA A 29 -7.46 -3.80 5.82
C ALA A 29 -6.55 -3.55 4.61
N LYS A 30 -5.31 -3.05 4.87
CA LYS A 30 -4.28 -2.87 3.83
C LYS A 30 -3.41 -4.12 3.70
N GLU A 31 -2.73 -4.24 2.57
CA GLU A 31 -1.98 -5.44 2.14
C GLU A 31 -0.83 -5.80 3.09
N ALA A 32 -0.18 -4.80 3.72
CA ALA A 32 0.88 -5.01 4.71
C ALA A 32 0.42 -4.47 6.07
N GLY A 33 0.27 -5.38 7.04
CA GLY A 33 -0.16 -5.09 8.40
C GLY A 33 1.01 -4.99 9.40
N TYR A 34 0.70 -5.14 10.70
CA TYR A 34 1.66 -4.95 11.80
C TYR A 34 2.84 -5.92 11.77
N ARG A 35 2.64 -7.18 11.32
CA ARG A 35 3.73 -8.16 11.23
C ARG A 35 4.77 -7.74 10.20
N THR A 36 4.32 -7.28 9.05
CA THR A 36 5.20 -6.84 7.96
C THR A 36 6.00 -5.61 8.38
N HIS A 37 5.34 -4.58 8.90
CA HIS A 37 5.98 -3.36 9.34
C HIS A 37 6.95 -3.59 10.52
N PHE A 38 6.58 -4.46 11.47
CA PHE A 38 7.48 -4.88 12.55
C PHE A 38 8.78 -5.48 12.02
N LEU A 39 8.67 -6.49 11.16
CA LEU A 39 9.84 -7.19 10.61
C LEU A 39 10.71 -6.28 9.75
N VAL A 40 10.11 -5.39 8.97
CA VAL A 40 10.84 -4.42 8.15
C VAL A 40 11.61 -3.42 9.00
N ALA A 41 10.99 -2.84 10.02
CA ALA A 41 11.66 -1.90 10.92
C ALA A 41 12.78 -2.58 11.73
N LEU A 42 12.49 -3.74 12.30
CA LEU A 42 13.46 -4.53 13.07
C LEU A 42 14.67 -4.95 12.21
N GLY A 43 14.38 -5.52 11.02
CA GLY A 43 15.45 -5.96 10.10
C GLY A 43 16.31 -4.80 9.62
N SER A 44 15.71 -3.66 9.30
CA SER A 44 16.44 -2.45 8.90
C SER A 44 17.32 -1.92 10.03
N ALA A 45 16.81 -1.89 11.28
CA ALA A 45 17.59 -1.49 12.44
C ALA A 45 18.75 -2.45 12.72
N LEU A 46 18.51 -3.76 12.62
CA LEU A 46 19.55 -4.78 12.76
C LEU A 46 20.66 -4.59 11.72
N LEU A 47 20.31 -4.44 10.45
CA LEU A 47 21.30 -4.23 9.39
C LEU A 47 22.09 -2.93 9.58
N MET A 48 21.45 -1.88 10.12
CA MET A 48 22.15 -0.63 10.44
C MET A 48 23.12 -0.80 11.59
N ILE A 49 22.77 -1.53 12.66
CA ILE A 49 23.66 -1.86 13.76
C ILE A 49 24.87 -2.67 13.24
N VAL A 50 24.61 -3.70 12.43
CA VAL A 50 25.67 -4.50 11.81
C VAL A 50 26.57 -3.63 10.94
N SER A 51 26.00 -2.68 10.19
CA SER A 51 26.76 -1.76 9.34
C SER A 51 27.72 -0.88 10.12
N GLN A 52 27.30 -0.41 11.28
CA GLN A 52 28.12 0.48 12.12
C GLN A 52 29.14 -0.25 12.99
N TYR A 53 28.78 -1.42 13.49
CA TYR A 53 29.53 -2.09 14.57
C TYR A 53 30.00 -3.51 14.23
N GLY A 54 29.43 -4.15 13.21
CA GLY A 54 29.70 -5.57 12.92
C GLY A 54 31.08 -5.86 12.36
N PHE A 55 31.85 -4.85 11.96
CA PHE A 55 33.16 -5.01 11.30
C PHE A 55 34.31 -4.35 12.08
N MET A 56 34.12 -4.06 13.37
CA MET A 56 35.09 -3.34 14.17
C MET A 56 36.44 -4.08 14.25
N ASP A 57 36.42 -5.42 14.39
CA ASP A 57 37.65 -6.24 14.43
C ASP A 57 38.50 -6.14 13.15
N VAL A 58 37.85 -5.81 12.02
CA VAL A 58 38.57 -5.67 10.74
C VAL A 58 39.17 -4.30 10.58
N LEU A 59 38.59 -3.27 11.23
CA LEU A 59 39.05 -1.88 11.18
C LEU A 59 40.33 -1.63 11.92
N GLU A 60 40.72 -2.53 12.85
CA GLU A 60 42.02 -2.46 13.56
C GLU A 60 43.21 -2.75 12.65
N LYS A 61 42.96 -3.23 11.40
CA LYS A 61 44.00 -3.47 10.40
C LYS A 61 44.27 -2.21 9.60
N ASP A 62 45.58 -1.90 9.44
CA ASP A 62 46.02 -0.80 8.61
C ASP A 62 45.44 -0.89 7.17
N LEU A 63 45.01 0.27 6.63
CA LEU A 63 44.46 0.43 5.27
C LEU A 63 43.01 -0.06 5.08
N VAL A 64 42.31 -0.57 6.08
CA VAL A 64 40.87 -0.93 5.97
C VAL A 64 40.03 0.30 6.34
N ARG A 65 39.10 0.65 5.45
CA ARG A 65 38.10 1.71 5.66
C ARG A 65 36.69 1.12 5.59
N LEU A 66 35.86 1.42 6.56
CA LEU A 66 34.45 1.06 6.56
C LEU A 66 33.60 2.23 6.07
N ASP A 67 32.66 1.94 5.21
CA ASP A 67 31.59 2.86 4.85
C ASP A 67 30.26 2.31 5.36
N PRO A 68 29.73 2.81 6.48
CA PRO A 68 28.47 2.33 7.05
C PRO A 68 27.25 2.60 6.14
N SER A 69 27.36 3.51 5.18
CA SER A 69 26.26 3.84 4.29
C SER A 69 25.94 2.71 3.29
N ARG A 70 26.89 1.83 3.00
CA ARG A 70 26.75 0.80 1.98
C ARG A 70 25.65 -0.21 2.31
N LEU A 71 25.59 -0.73 3.53
CA LEU A 71 24.52 -1.64 3.95
C LEU A 71 23.18 -0.93 4.04
N ALA A 72 23.14 0.31 4.53
CA ALA A 72 21.94 1.12 4.53
C ALA A 72 21.38 1.35 3.12
N ALA A 73 22.25 1.63 2.14
CA ALA A 73 21.86 1.77 0.74
C ALA A 73 21.26 0.47 0.19
N GLN A 74 21.80 -0.70 0.56
CA GLN A 74 21.25 -1.99 0.15
C GLN A 74 19.87 -2.27 0.78
N VAL A 75 19.63 -1.83 2.03
CA VAL A 75 18.30 -1.89 2.64
C VAL A 75 17.30 -1.06 1.83
N VAL A 76 17.66 0.19 1.48
CA VAL A 76 16.79 1.08 0.70
C VAL A 76 16.48 0.49 -0.67
N SER A 77 17.47 -0.12 -1.34
CA SER A 77 17.27 -0.80 -2.61
C SER A 77 16.44 -2.07 -2.47
N GLY A 78 16.77 -2.92 -1.50
CA GLY A 78 16.12 -4.22 -1.28
C GLY A 78 14.66 -4.11 -0.85
N ILE A 79 14.31 -3.12 -0.05
CA ILE A 79 12.92 -2.90 0.37
C ILE A 79 12.02 -2.51 -0.81
N GLY A 80 12.60 -1.94 -1.86
CA GLY A 80 11.88 -1.65 -3.10
C GLY A 80 11.28 -2.89 -3.74
N PHE A 81 11.95 -4.04 -3.66
CA PHE A 81 11.44 -5.32 -4.14
C PHE A 81 10.23 -5.80 -3.33
N ILE A 82 10.30 -5.70 -1.99
CA ILE A 82 9.19 -6.05 -1.09
C ILE A 82 8.02 -5.09 -1.33
N GLY A 83 8.29 -3.79 -1.46
CA GLY A 83 7.26 -2.79 -1.77
C GLY A 83 6.57 -3.07 -3.11
N ALA A 84 7.32 -3.39 -4.15
CA ALA A 84 6.77 -3.76 -5.44
C ALA A 84 5.85 -5.00 -5.35
N GLY A 85 6.20 -5.98 -4.50
CA GLY A 85 5.38 -7.15 -4.23
C GLY A 85 4.02 -6.84 -3.58
N THR A 86 3.85 -5.67 -2.98
CA THR A 86 2.55 -5.23 -2.42
C THR A 86 1.68 -4.49 -3.43
N ILE A 87 2.23 -4.15 -4.61
CA ILE A 87 1.50 -3.45 -5.66
C ILE A 87 0.82 -4.48 -6.55
N ILE A 88 -0.50 -4.46 -6.55
CA ILE A 88 -1.33 -5.39 -7.32
C ILE A 88 -2.02 -4.62 -8.44
N LEU A 89 -1.79 -5.07 -9.67
CA LEU A 89 -2.54 -4.62 -10.82
C LEU A 89 -3.78 -5.51 -10.97
N LEU A 90 -4.93 -4.97 -10.61
CA LEU A 90 -6.21 -5.63 -10.85
C LEU A 90 -6.57 -5.52 -12.33
N GLN A 91 -7.41 -6.44 -12.81
CA GLN A 91 -7.95 -6.36 -14.18
C GLN A 91 -8.44 -4.95 -14.45
N LYS A 92 -8.14 -4.44 -15.67
CA LYS A 92 -8.60 -3.14 -16.19
C LYS A 92 -7.99 -1.89 -15.53
N GLN A 93 -6.66 -1.90 -15.33
CA GLN A 93 -5.87 -0.72 -14.96
C GLN A 93 -6.14 -0.16 -13.54
N VAL A 94 -6.74 -0.92 -12.65
CA VAL A 94 -6.86 -0.53 -11.24
C VAL A 94 -5.62 -1.00 -10.48
N VAL A 95 -4.80 -0.05 -10.02
CA VAL A 95 -3.59 -0.31 -9.23
C VAL A 95 -3.92 -0.14 -7.75
N ARG A 96 -3.61 -1.15 -6.94
CA ARG A 96 -3.69 -1.11 -5.47
C ARG A 96 -2.32 -1.30 -4.85
N GLY A 97 -2.17 -0.95 -3.56
CA GLY A 97 -0.95 -1.20 -2.80
C GLY A 97 0.12 -0.10 -2.88
N LEU A 98 -0.04 0.96 -3.69
CA LEU A 98 0.97 2.03 -3.82
C LEU A 98 1.28 2.71 -2.48
N THR A 99 0.26 3.06 -1.68
CA THR A 99 0.45 3.64 -0.35
C THR A 99 1.06 2.63 0.62
N THR A 100 0.71 1.35 0.48
CA THR A 100 1.28 0.27 1.28
C THR A 100 2.77 0.11 0.96
N ALA A 101 3.16 0.10 -0.30
CA ALA A 101 4.56 0.06 -0.74
C ALA A 101 5.37 1.24 -0.18
N ALA A 102 4.83 2.46 -0.27
CA ALA A 102 5.45 3.66 0.29
C ALA A 102 5.56 3.57 1.82
N GLY A 103 4.55 3.05 2.51
CA GLY A 103 4.56 2.83 3.96
C GLY A 103 5.63 1.84 4.39
N VAL A 104 5.77 0.72 3.70
CA VAL A 104 6.80 -0.30 3.96
C VAL A 104 8.20 0.30 3.73
N TRP A 105 8.39 1.05 2.65
CA TRP A 105 9.65 1.74 2.35
C TRP A 105 10.03 2.76 3.42
N THR A 106 9.07 3.58 3.87
CA THR A 106 9.29 4.57 4.94
C THR A 106 9.58 3.89 6.28
N THR A 107 8.91 2.77 6.58
CA THR A 107 9.17 1.98 7.79
C THR A 107 10.61 1.44 7.83
N ALA A 108 11.15 1.03 6.69
CA ALA A 108 12.57 0.65 6.60
C ALA A 108 13.50 1.82 6.93
N GLY A 109 13.20 3.02 6.43
CA GLY A 109 13.93 4.24 6.76
C GLY A 109 13.88 4.58 8.25
N ILE A 110 12.73 4.42 8.90
CA ILE A 110 12.57 4.57 10.36
C ILE A 110 13.46 3.55 11.10
N GLY A 111 13.46 2.29 10.67
CA GLY A 111 14.32 1.26 11.23
C GLY A 111 15.81 1.61 11.10
N LEU A 112 16.25 2.10 9.94
CA LEU A 112 17.64 2.57 9.74
C LEU A 112 17.99 3.74 10.69
N ALA A 113 17.09 4.72 10.84
CA ALA A 113 17.29 5.87 11.72
C ALA A 113 17.42 5.43 13.19
N VAL A 114 16.53 4.60 13.69
CA VAL A 114 16.58 4.09 15.06
C VAL A 114 17.80 3.18 15.26
N GLY A 115 18.11 2.33 14.30
CA GLY A 115 19.29 1.47 14.32
C GLY A 115 20.60 2.25 14.38
N SER A 116 20.65 3.44 13.76
CA SER A 116 21.80 4.35 13.87
C SER A 116 21.85 5.16 15.18
N GLY A 117 20.87 5.02 16.07
CA GLY A 117 20.77 5.76 17.33
C GLY A 117 19.98 7.07 17.24
N MET A 118 19.41 7.41 16.08
CA MET A 118 18.62 8.63 15.88
C MET A 118 17.16 8.44 16.33
N TYR A 119 16.94 8.15 17.60
CA TYR A 119 15.62 7.83 18.16
C TYR A 119 14.58 8.93 17.90
N MET A 120 14.95 10.20 18.13
CA MET A 120 14.04 11.34 17.94
C MET A 120 13.55 11.45 16.50
N ILE A 121 14.44 11.19 15.54
CA ILE A 121 14.08 11.21 14.12
C ILE A 121 13.13 10.05 13.80
N GLY A 122 13.39 8.85 14.35
CA GLY A 122 12.51 7.69 14.19
C GLY A 122 11.10 7.95 14.76
N VAL A 123 11.01 8.52 15.97
CA VAL A 123 9.73 8.89 16.60
C VAL A 123 8.98 9.93 15.77
N LEU A 124 9.66 11.02 15.39
CA LEU A 124 9.06 12.08 14.59
C LEU A 124 8.58 11.54 13.24
N ALA A 125 9.39 10.75 12.56
CA ALA A 125 9.03 10.15 11.29
C ALA A 125 7.80 9.23 11.42
N THR A 126 7.74 8.41 12.48
CA THR A 126 6.58 7.56 12.77
C THR A 126 5.31 8.38 12.95
N PHE A 127 5.40 9.45 13.76
CA PHE A 127 4.28 10.36 13.96
C PHE A 127 3.81 11.01 12.65
N LEU A 128 4.75 11.51 11.84
CA LEU A 128 4.43 12.13 10.54
C LEU A 128 3.82 11.15 9.55
N VAL A 129 4.29 9.89 9.55
CA VAL A 129 3.69 8.84 8.71
C VAL A 129 2.24 8.58 9.12
N LEU A 130 1.99 8.38 10.42
CA LEU A 130 0.63 8.16 10.94
C LEU A 130 -0.27 9.36 10.66
N ALA A 131 0.22 10.57 10.92
CA ALA A 131 -0.52 11.80 10.61
C ALA A 131 -0.80 11.92 9.10
N GLY A 132 0.18 11.63 8.24
CA GLY A 132 0.01 11.66 6.79
C GLY A 132 -1.04 10.65 6.31
N LEU A 133 -1.01 9.44 6.83
CA LEU A 133 -1.96 8.40 6.47
C LEU A 133 -3.40 8.72 6.89
N GLU A 134 -3.59 9.37 8.07
CA GLU A 134 -4.90 9.73 8.62
C GLU A 134 -5.38 11.10 8.13
N VAL A 135 -4.60 12.15 8.40
CA VAL A 135 -5.01 13.53 8.16
C VAL A 135 -5.20 13.81 6.68
N LEU A 136 -4.25 13.39 5.84
CA LEU A 136 -4.38 13.59 4.39
C LEU A 136 -5.58 12.83 3.82
N SER A 137 -5.83 11.60 4.30
CA SER A 137 -6.99 10.83 3.87
C SER A 137 -8.31 11.49 4.27
N TYR A 138 -8.36 12.15 5.43
CA TYR A 138 -9.53 12.88 5.90
C TYR A 138 -9.72 14.20 5.16
N CYS A 139 -8.67 15.02 5.08
CA CYS A 139 -8.72 16.35 4.42
C CYS A 139 -9.04 16.24 2.93
N PHE A 140 -8.51 15.21 2.25
CA PHE A 140 -8.66 15.06 0.79
C PHE A 140 -9.69 14.01 0.38
N LYS A 141 -10.49 13.51 1.32
CA LYS A 141 -11.54 12.51 1.06
C LYS A 141 -12.53 12.95 -0.04
N SER A 142 -12.76 14.27 -0.17
CA SER A 142 -13.67 14.86 -1.15
C SER A 142 -13.04 15.08 -2.53
N ILE A 143 -11.71 15.00 -2.67
CA ILE A 143 -11.01 15.35 -3.91
C ILE A 143 -10.76 14.10 -4.78
N GLY A 144 -10.74 12.90 -4.17
CA GLY A 144 -10.46 11.65 -4.88
C GLY A 144 -11.68 11.10 -5.63
N MET A 145 -11.54 10.85 -6.93
CA MET A 145 -12.47 9.99 -7.66
C MET A 145 -12.26 8.54 -7.23
N ARG A 146 -13.31 7.85 -6.84
CA ARG A 146 -13.27 6.41 -6.57
C ARG A 146 -13.55 5.64 -7.84
N SER A 147 -12.69 4.68 -8.16
CA SER A 147 -12.92 3.75 -9.25
C SER A 147 -13.61 2.50 -8.71
N MET A 148 -14.75 2.16 -9.29
CA MET A 148 -15.49 0.94 -9.00
C MET A 148 -15.47 0.05 -10.23
N ILE A 149 -15.29 -1.25 -10.02
CA ILE A 149 -15.38 -2.25 -11.07
C ILE A 149 -16.76 -2.89 -10.96
N ILE A 150 -17.51 -2.84 -12.04
CA ILE A 150 -18.83 -3.49 -12.16
C ILE A 150 -18.69 -4.61 -13.18
N GLU A 151 -19.07 -5.80 -12.78
CA GLU A 151 -19.15 -6.95 -13.66
C GLU A 151 -20.59 -7.44 -13.70
N LEU A 152 -21.17 -7.46 -14.89
CA LEU A 152 -22.55 -7.87 -15.14
C LEU A 152 -22.57 -8.90 -16.25
N THR A 153 -23.43 -9.90 -16.11
CA THR A 153 -23.74 -10.86 -17.17
C THR A 153 -25.21 -10.73 -17.53
N ALA A 154 -25.52 -10.64 -18.82
CA ALA A 154 -26.89 -10.60 -19.31
C ALA A 154 -26.99 -11.36 -20.61
N GLU A 155 -28.19 -11.93 -20.87
CA GLU A 155 -28.48 -12.68 -22.09
C GLU A 155 -28.61 -11.78 -23.32
N ASN A 156 -28.96 -10.51 -23.11
CA ASN A 156 -29.19 -9.56 -24.22
C ASN A 156 -28.15 -8.42 -24.20
N SER A 157 -27.47 -8.22 -25.33
CA SER A 157 -26.50 -7.13 -25.51
C SER A 157 -27.14 -5.73 -25.55
N GLU A 158 -28.42 -5.61 -25.91
CA GLU A 158 -29.13 -4.32 -25.98
C GLU A 158 -29.41 -3.77 -24.59
N ALA A 159 -29.77 -4.62 -23.63
CA ALA A 159 -29.94 -4.25 -22.23
C ALA A 159 -28.67 -3.64 -21.67
N LEU A 160 -27.53 -4.23 -21.97
CA LEU A 160 -26.24 -3.76 -21.53
C LEU A 160 -25.80 -2.43 -22.15
N LYS A 161 -26.18 -2.18 -23.42
CA LYS A 161 -25.97 -0.88 -24.08
C LYS A 161 -26.85 0.22 -23.46
N ALA A 162 -28.09 -0.09 -23.14
CA ALA A 162 -29.01 0.84 -22.48
C ALA A 162 -28.47 1.24 -21.09
N LEU A 163 -27.91 0.30 -20.34
CA LEU A 163 -27.28 0.55 -19.04
C LEU A 163 -26.08 1.50 -19.17
N SER A 164 -25.22 1.29 -20.15
CA SER A 164 -24.05 2.16 -20.37
C SER A 164 -24.46 3.58 -20.74
N GLY A 165 -25.56 3.74 -21.49
CA GLY A 165 -26.17 5.04 -21.81
C GLY A 165 -26.72 5.74 -20.56
N LYS A 166 -27.39 5.00 -19.66
CA LYS A 166 -27.95 5.54 -18.40
C LYS A 166 -26.84 5.99 -17.45
N PHE A 167 -25.72 5.26 -17.36
CA PHE A 167 -24.56 5.70 -16.58
C PHE A 167 -23.91 6.97 -17.10
N SER A 168 -23.83 7.11 -18.42
CA SER A 168 -23.28 8.31 -19.05
C SER A 168 -24.15 9.55 -18.82
N SER A 169 -25.48 9.40 -18.74
CA SER A 169 -26.40 10.51 -18.49
C SER A 169 -26.38 11.01 -17.03
N GLU A 170 -26.02 10.17 -16.08
CA GLU A 170 -25.99 10.48 -14.64
C GLU A 170 -24.61 10.98 -14.12
N ASN A 171 -23.76 11.50 -15.00
CA ASN A 171 -22.43 12.02 -14.67
C ASN A 171 -21.40 10.99 -14.18
N PHE A 172 -21.63 9.69 -14.38
CA PHE A 172 -20.61 8.68 -14.14
C PHE A 172 -19.60 8.65 -15.29
N GLN A 173 -18.31 8.70 -14.95
CA GLN A 173 -17.26 8.56 -15.95
C GLN A 173 -16.92 7.08 -16.15
N ILE A 174 -17.29 6.52 -17.28
CA ILE A 174 -16.85 5.17 -17.68
C ILE A 174 -15.41 5.29 -18.22
N THR A 175 -14.45 4.71 -17.49
CA THR A 175 -13.02 4.79 -17.85
C THR A 175 -12.61 3.60 -18.72
N SER A 176 -13.22 2.45 -18.52
CA SER A 176 -12.96 1.24 -19.29
C SER A 176 -14.25 0.47 -19.44
N TYR A 177 -14.44 -0.08 -20.63
CA TYR A 177 -15.61 -0.89 -21.01
C TYR A 177 -15.11 -2.07 -21.83
N GLU A 178 -15.46 -3.26 -21.40
CA GLU A 178 -15.13 -4.49 -22.11
C GLU A 178 -16.36 -5.41 -22.09
N MET A 179 -16.73 -5.90 -23.28
CA MET A 179 -17.81 -6.85 -23.43
C MET A 179 -17.26 -8.13 -24.06
N ASN A 180 -17.43 -9.23 -23.36
CA ASN A 180 -17.03 -10.55 -23.81
C ASN A 180 -18.26 -11.45 -23.95
N LYS A 181 -18.33 -12.21 -25.05
CA LYS A 181 -19.31 -13.25 -25.22
C LYS A 181 -18.86 -14.47 -24.39
N VAL A 182 -19.74 -14.95 -23.53
CA VAL A 182 -19.49 -16.11 -22.66
C VAL A 182 -20.62 -17.14 -22.88
N TYR A 183 -20.29 -18.40 -22.66
CA TYR A 183 -21.30 -19.47 -22.68
C TYR A 183 -21.57 -19.90 -21.26
N GLU A 184 -22.77 -19.71 -20.77
CA GLU A 184 -23.22 -20.11 -19.46
C GLU A 184 -24.43 -21.04 -19.57
N ASN A 185 -24.33 -22.22 -18.95
CA ASN A 185 -25.37 -23.26 -19.03
C ASN A 185 -25.85 -23.62 -20.46
N ASN A 186 -24.95 -23.64 -21.43
CA ASN A 186 -25.23 -23.89 -22.85
C ASN A 186 -26.04 -22.78 -23.58
N HIS A 187 -26.20 -21.61 -22.95
CA HIS A 187 -26.77 -20.40 -23.54
C HIS A 187 -25.70 -19.35 -23.77
N GLU A 188 -25.87 -18.56 -24.85
CA GLU A 188 -25.01 -17.42 -25.11
C GLU A 188 -25.37 -16.29 -24.15
N ALA A 189 -24.37 -15.78 -23.41
CA ALA A 189 -24.50 -14.62 -22.53
C ALA A 189 -23.39 -13.61 -22.83
N TYR A 190 -23.63 -12.36 -22.50
CA TYR A 190 -22.64 -11.27 -22.60
C TYR A 190 -22.21 -10.85 -21.23
N ARG A 191 -20.90 -10.94 -20.97
CA ARG A 191 -20.28 -10.41 -19.74
C ARG A 191 -19.68 -9.06 -20.04
N ILE A 192 -20.17 -8.04 -19.31
CA ILE A 192 -19.60 -6.70 -19.35
C ILE A 192 -18.81 -6.48 -18.07
N THR A 193 -17.62 -5.93 -18.23
CA THR A 193 -16.86 -5.38 -17.13
C THR A 193 -16.60 -3.91 -17.41
N MET A 194 -17.05 -3.04 -16.52
CA MET A 194 -16.89 -1.59 -16.62
C MET A 194 -16.12 -1.06 -15.41
N VAL A 195 -15.22 -0.11 -15.66
CA VAL A 195 -14.59 0.70 -14.60
C VAL A 195 -15.25 2.07 -14.60
N ILE A 196 -16.02 2.34 -13.56
CA ILE A 196 -16.75 3.60 -13.39
C ILE A 196 -16.04 4.43 -12.34
N ARG A 197 -15.81 5.73 -12.61
CA ARG A 197 -15.33 6.72 -11.65
C ARG A 197 -16.49 7.56 -11.12
N ALA A 198 -16.66 7.56 -9.81
CA ALA A 198 -17.65 8.36 -9.10
C ALA A 198 -16.98 9.47 -8.30
N LYS A 199 -17.56 10.67 -8.35
CA LYS A 199 -17.03 11.87 -7.67
C LYS A 199 -17.42 11.98 -6.20
N ARG A 200 -18.53 11.35 -5.76
CA ARG A 200 -19.11 11.49 -4.41
C ARG A 200 -19.45 10.12 -3.80
N VAL A 201 -19.33 10.03 -2.49
CA VAL A 201 -19.69 8.85 -1.70
C VAL A 201 -21.18 8.47 -1.85
N ASN A 202 -22.06 9.45 -2.06
CA ASN A 202 -23.50 9.22 -2.29
C ASN A 202 -23.80 8.56 -3.64
N GLU A 203 -22.88 8.60 -4.60
CA GLU A 203 -23.07 8.01 -5.93
C GLU A 203 -22.94 6.49 -5.90
N GLU A 204 -22.30 5.90 -4.87
CA GLU A 204 -22.25 4.44 -4.67
C GLU A 204 -23.66 3.86 -4.40
N GLY A 205 -24.43 4.55 -3.56
CA GLY A 205 -25.83 4.15 -3.26
C GLY A 205 -26.74 4.31 -4.47
N LEU A 206 -26.58 5.38 -5.23
CA LEU A 206 -27.33 5.61 -6.48
C LEU A 206 -27.01 4.53 -7.51
N LEU A 207 -25.74 4.19 -7.66
CA LEU A 207 -25.28 3.17 -8.59
C LEU A 207 -25.83 1.78 -8.23
N LEU A 208 -25.85 1.41 -6.95
CA LEU A 208 -26.45 0.16 -6.48
C LEU A 208 -27.97 0.14 -6.72
N MET A 209 -28.68 1.26 -6.51
CA MET A 209 -30.11 1.37 -6.82
C MET A 209 -30.38 1.20 -8.32
N MET A 210 -29.58 1.84 -9.17
CA MET A 210 -29.71 1.72 -10.63
C MET A 210 -29.44 0.29 -11.12
N LEU A 211 -28.46 -0.40 -10.52
CA LEU A 211 -28.19 -1.79 -10.83
C LEU A 211 -29.32 -2.72 -10.37
N HIS A 212 -29.89 -2.47 -9.20
CA HIS A 212 -31.02 -3.26 -8.68
C HIS A 212 -32.28 -3.08 -9.54
N GLU A 213 -32.58 -1.85 -9.97
CA GLU A 213 -33.70 -1.55 -10.88
C GLU A 213 -33.56 -2.22 -12.25
N PHE A 214 -32.32 -2.45 -12.67
CA PHE A 214 -32.01 -3.07 -13.94
C PHE A 214 -32.05 -4.61 -13.91
N LEU A 215 -31.81 -5.21 -12.72
CA LEU A 215 -31.78 -6.66 -12.52
C LEU A 215 -33.17 -7.24 -12.18
N MET A 216 -34.17 -6.39 -11.92
CA MET A 216 -35.59 -6.78 -11.76
C MET A 216 -36.33 -6.62 -13.06
#